data_62cc5866ca3fd8749eb7b80e2539f6bb
#
_entry.id   62cc5866ca3fd8749eb7b80e2539f6bb
#
_cell.length_a   1.000
_cell.length_b   1.000
_cell.length_c   1.000
_cell.angle_alpha   90.00
_cell.angle_beta   90.00
_cell.angle_gamma   90.00
#
_symmetry.space_group_name_H-M   'P 1'
#
loop_
_entity.id
_entity.type
_entity.pdbx_description
1 polymer ?
#
loop_
_entity_poly.entity_id
_entity_poly.type
_entity_poly.pdbx_seq_one_letter_code
_entity_poly.pdbx_strand_id
1 'polypeptide(L)'
;QKMHYFIAISLLIFSSNFIYTENIMSDFKTYEYIWLDGYTPEANMRSKVKATDEDTAPDWSFDGSSTLQAEGGSSDCLLLPVQTYENPNGHDLVMTQVQAADHTTHPSNFRAAAAEVVTDEWWFGFEQEFFFTDAKTGEPLGWEDGTPREQGEYYCGVGASNVVGREISDA
;
A
#
# COMPACT_ATOMS: atom_id res chain seq x y z
N GLN A 1 0.19 0.57 52.19
CA GLN A 1 -0.63 -0.64 51.98
C GLN A 1 -1.76 -0.43 50.96
N LYS A 2 -2.16 0.80 50.63
CA LYS A 2 -3.24 1.09 49.61
C LYS A 2 -2.70 1.21 48.17
N MET A 3 -1.40 1.42 47.96
CA MET A 3 -0.81 1.64 46.65
C MET A 3 -0.57 0.33 45.85
N HIS A 4 -0.36 -0.79 46.56
CA HIS A 4 -0.15 -2.08 45.93
C HIS A 4 -1.41 -2.72 45.33
N TYR A 5 -2.60 -2.40 45.90
CA TYR A 5 -3.87 -2.89 45.34
C TYR A 5 -4.30 -2.19 44.05
N PHE A 6 -3.91 -0.92 43.88
CA PHE A 6 -4.24 -0.17 42.67
C PHE A 6 -3.43 -0.66 41.44
N ILE A 7 -2.18 -1.06 41.66
CA ILE A 7 -1.31 -1.58 40.58
C ILE A 7 -1.79 -2.98 40.15
N ALA A 8 -2.22 -3.81 41.10
CA ALA A 8 -2.70 -5.15 40.79
C ALA A 8 -4.04 -5.16 40.02
N ILE A 9 -4.95 -4.23 40.33
CA ILE A 9 -6.23 -4.09 39.62
C ILE A 9 -6.01 -3.53 38.20
N SER A 10 -5.09 -2.58 38.02
CA SER A 10 -4.73 -2.08 36.70
C SER A 10 -4.06 -3.13 35.83
N LEU A 11 -3.22 -3.99 36.36
CA LEU A 11 -2.61 -5.09 35.61
C LEU A 11 -3.62 -6.18 35.23
N LEU A 12 -4.60 -6.47 36.11
CA LEU A 12 -5.65 -7.45 35.82
C LEU A 12 -6.64 -6.94 34.76
N ILE A 13 -6.95 -5.65 34.74
CA ILE A 13 -7.80 -5.04 33.72
C ILE A 13 -7.06 -4.98 32.38
N PHE A 14 -5.75 -4.70 32.38
CA PHE A 14 -4.95 -4.70 31.16
C PHE A 14 -4.76 -6.11 30.57
N SER A 15 -4.57 -7.13 31.42
CA SER A 15 -4.42 -8.51 30.92
C SER A 15 -5.74 -9.10 30.41
N SER A 16 -6.86 -8.77 31.03
CA SER A 16 -8.17 -9.25 30.56
C SER A 16 -8.65 -8.54 29.28
N ASN A 17 -8.31 -7.26 29.12
CA ASN A 17 -8.58 -6.54 27.87
C ASN A 17 -7.65 -6.97 26.71
N PHE A 18 -6.40 -7.38 27.01
CA PHE A 18 -5.49 -7.89 25.99
C PHE A 18 -5.93 -9.26 25.44
N ILE A 19 -6.41 -10.15 26.32
CA ILE A 19 -6.94 -11.46 25.91
C ILE A 19 -8.24 -11.30 25.12
N TYR A 20 -9.04 -10.28 25.44
CA TYR A 20 -10.31 -10.02 24.74
C TYR A 20 -10.10 -9.41 23.35
N THR A 21 -9.02 -8.61 23.17
CA THR A 21 -8.67 -8.02 21.86
C THR A 21 -8.05 -9.04 20.91
N GLU A 22 -7.26 -10.00 21.39
CA GLU A 22 -6.71 -11.04 20.51
C GLU A 22 -7.81 -11.93 19.91
N ASN A 23 -8.85 -12.28 20.68
CA ASN A 23 -9.95 -13.09 20.18
C ASN A 23 -10.95 -12.33 19.25
N ILE A 24 -11.04 -11.01 19.38
CA ILE A 24 -11.90 -10.19 18.51
C ILE A 24 -11.18 -9.88 17.18
N MET A 25 -9.86 -9.69 17.21
CA MET A 25 -9.07 -9.37 16.00
C MET A 25 -8.84 -10.56 15.07
N SER A 26 -9.03 -11.81 15.55
CA SER A 26 -8.84 -13.01 14.74
C SER A 26 -9.92 -13.23 13.67
N ASP A 27 -11.07 -12.58 13.80
CA ASP A 27 -12.20 -12.72 12.87
C ASP A 27 -12.25 -11.62 11.80
N PHE A 28 -11.37 -10.60 11.90
CA PHE A 28 -11.33 -9.51 10.93
C PHE A 28 -10.25 -9.75 9.88
N LYS A 29 -10.62 -9.55 8.62
CA LYS A 29 -9.68 -9.38 7.51
C LYS A 29 -9.24 -7.93 7.41
N THR A 30 -8.05 -7.73 6.91
CA THR A 30 -7.49 -6.39 6.72
C THR A 30 -7.09 -6.21 5.27
N TYR A 31 -7.58 -5.12 4.68
CA TYR A 31 -7.38 -4.78 3.28
C TYR A 31 -6.71 -3.42 3.16
N GLU A 32 -5.59 -3.35 2.44
CA GLU A 32 -4.93 -2.10 2.08
C GLU A 32 -5.42 -1.64 0.70
N TYR A 33 -6.26 -0.62 0.70
CA TYR A 33 -6.82 -0.01 -0.51
C TYR A 33 -5.79 0.94 -1.12
N ILE A 34 -5.46 0.71 -2.37
CA ILE A 34 -4.45 1.46 -3.11
C ILE A 34 -5.12 2.19 -4.27
N TRP A 35 -4.88 3.50 -4.39
CA TRP A 35 -5.37 4.32 -5.50
C TRP A 35 -4.34 5.34 -5.96
N LEU A 36 -4.58 5.96 -7.11
CA LEU A 36 -3.80 7.08 -7.62
C LEU A 36 -4.50 8.40 -7.28
N ASP A 37 -3.76 9.38 -6.78
CA ASP A 37 -4.28 10.70 -6.45
C ASP A 37 -4.50 11.59 -7.69
N GLY A 38 -4.89 12.86 -7.49
CA GLY A 38 -5.17 13.82 -8.54
C GLY A 38 -4.00 14.72 -8.92
N TYR A 39 -2.78 14.46 -8.44
CA TYR A 39 -1.60 15.26 -8.77
C TYR A 39 -1.20 15.09 -10.24
N THR A 40 -0.68 16.16 -10.82
CA THR A 40 -0.20 16.20 -12.21
C THR A 40 1.20 16.80 -12.26
N PRO A 41 2.06 16.43 -13.22
CA PRO A 41 1.81 15.53 -14.36
C PRO A 41 1.75 14.04 -13.98
N GLU A 42 2.27 13.66 -12.82
CA GLU A 42 2.33 12.29 -12.33
C GLU A 42 1.52 12.14 -11.04
N ALA A 43 0.61 11.17 -11.04
CA ALA A 43 -0.15 10.82 -9.86
C ALA A 43 0.70 10.01 -8.88
N ASN A 44 0.48 10.22 -7.58
CA ASN A 44 1.13 9.41 -6.55
C ASN A 44 0.20 8.28 -6.10
N MET A 45 0.78 7.16 -5.74
CA MET A 45 0.04 6.11 -5.05
C MET A 45 -0.28 6.54 -3.62
N ARG A 46 -1.52 6.27 -3.23
CA ARG A 46 -2.04 6.43 -1.87
C ARG A 46 -2.56 5.12 -1.37
N SER A 47 -2.51 4.91 -0.07
CA SER A 47 -3.15 3.76 0.54
C SER A 47 -3.79 4.07 1.89
N LYS A 48 -4.72 3.23 2.29
CA LYS A 48 -5.33 3.21 3.62
C LYS A 48 -5.84 1.80 3.92
N VAL A 49 -5.81 1.42 5.19
CA VAL A 49 -6.19 0.07 5.64
C VAL A 49 -7.58 0.07 6.26
N LYS A 50 -8.39 -0.90 5.87
CA LYS A 50 -9.69 -1.22 6.46
C LYS A 50 -9.65 -2.60 7.11
N ALA A 51 -10.13 -2.69 8.34
CA ALA A 51 -10.48 -3.95 8.97
C ALA A 51 -11.99 -4.19 8.80
N THR A 52 -12.38 -5.38 8.40
CA THR A 52 -13.78 -5.77 8.18
C THR A 52 -13.96 -7.27 8.45
N ASP A 53 -15.16 -7.67 8.76
CA ASP A 53 -15.60 -9.06 8.87
C ASP A 53 -16.11 -9.63 7.53
N GLU A 54 -16.09 -8.83 6.47
CA GLU A 54 -16.46 -9.25 5.13
C GLU A 54 -15.35 -10.10 4.48
N ASP A 55 -15.75 -11.14 3.77
CA ASP A 55 -14.82 -12.05 3.09
C ASP A 55 -14.12 -11.45 1.87
N THR A 56 -14.65 -10.36 1.34
CA THR A 56 -14.11 -9.61 0.21
C THR A 56 -14.01 -8.13 0.55
N ALA A 57 -13.07 -7.44 -0.08
CA ALA A 57 -12.91 -6.00 0.13
C ALA A 57 -14.16 -5.24 -0.33
N PRO A 58 -14.91 -4.59 0.58
CA PRO A 58 -16.08 -3.79 0.20
C PRO A 58 -15.69 -2.45 -0.42
N ASP A 59 -16.64 -1.79 -1.06
CA ASP A 59 -16.50 -0.38 -1.45
C ASP A 59 -16.16 0.47 -0.23
N TRP A 60 -15.35 1.50 -0.45
CA TRP A 60 -14.96 2.43 0.61
C TRP A 60 -14.90 3.86 0.11
N SER A 61 -14.54 4.80 1.00
CA SER A 61 -14.43 6.22 0.67
C SER A 61 -13.18 6.85 1.28
N PHE A 62 -12.81 8.01 0.78
CA PHE A 62 -11.72 8.81 1.30
C PHE A 62 -12.00 10.31 1.08
N ASP A 63 -11.28 11.17 1.80
CA ASP A 63 -11.33 12.60 1.61
C ASP A 63 -10.46 13.03 0.42
N GLY A 64 -11.11 13.27 -0.71
CA GLY A 64 -10.46 13.68 -1.95
C GLY A 64 -9.84 15.07 -1.91
N SER A 65 -10.20 15.92 -0.93
CA SER A 65 -9.60 17.26 -0.80
C SER A 65 -8.12 17.21 -0.47
N SER A 66 -7.70 16.16 0.26
CA SER A 66 -6.30 15.94 0.63
C SER A 66 -5.45 15.35 -0.51
N THR A 67 -6.07 14.95 -1.61
CA THR A 67 -5.44 14.26 -2.74
C THR A 67 -5.65 14.97 -4.09
N LEU A 68 -6.12 16.22 -4.07
CA LEU A 68 -6.49 17.02 -5.25
C LEU A 68 -7.57 16.34 -6.14
N GLN A 69 -8.49 15.60 -5.52
CA GLN A 69 -9.57 14.89 -6.22
C GLN A 69 -10.97 15.44 -5.90
N ALA A 70 -11.09 16.34 -4.90
CA ALA A 70 -12.34 17.01 -4.59
C ALA A 70 -12.09 18.37 -3.95
N GLU A 71 -13.13 19.20 -3.95
CA GLU A 71 -13.14 20.47 -3.21
C GLU A 71 -13.58 20.26 -1.77
N GLY A 72 -13.05 21.08 -0.82
CA GLY A 72 -13.28 20.90 0.62
C GLY A 72 -14.75 20.96 1.08
N GLY A 73 -15.64 21.49 0.27
CA GLY A 73 -17.08 21.56 0.57
C GLY A 73 -17.88 20.29 0.20
N SER A 74 -17.30 19.41 -0.63
CA SER A 74 -17.87 18.12 -1.04
C SER A 74 -16.72 17.18 -1.36
N SER A 75 -16.07 16.69 -0.30
CA SER A 75 -14.74 16.09 -0.39
C SER A 75 -14.73 14.58 -0.51
N ASP A 76 -15.86 13.91 -0.36
CA ASP A 76 -15.93 12.46 -0.43
C ASP A 76 -15.71 11.93 -1.86
N CYS A 77 -14.74 11.02 -1.98
CA CYS A 77 -14.54 10.19 -3.17
C CYS A 77 -14.68 8.72 -2.79
N LEU A 78 -15.06 7.88 -3.75
CA LEU A 78 -15.27 6.45 -3.55
C LEU A 78 -14.07 5.66 -4.07
N LEU A 79 -13.74 4.59 -3.37
CA LEU A 79 -12.78 3.56 -3.75
C LEU A 79 -13.53 2.28 -4.08
N LEU A 80 -13.55 1.91 -5.35
CA LEU A 80 -14.16 0.68 -5.81
C LEU A 80 -13.07 -0.37 -6.04
N PRO A 81 -13.11 -1.50 -5.34
CA PRO A 81 -12.18 -2.61 -5.57
C PRO A 81 -12.23 -3.10 -7.02
N VAL A 82 -11.06 -3.29 -7.60
CA VAL A 82 -10.90 -3.84 -8.95
C VAL A 82 -10.27 -5.21 -8.89
N GLN A 83 -9.25 -5.37 -8.06
CA GLN A 83 -8.53 -6.62 -7.86
C GLN A 83 -7.95 -6.66 -6.45
N THR A 84 -8.03 -7.83 -5.82
CA THR A 84 -7.40 -8.12 -4.53
C THR A 84 -6.27 -9.12 -4.73
N TYR A 85 -5.15 -8.87 -4.06
CA TYR A 85 -3.97 -9.72 -4.04
C TYR A 85 -3.66 -10.11 -2.61
N GLU A 86 -3.49 -11.41 -2.38
CA GLU A 86 -3.00 -11.91 -1.10
C GLU A 86 -1.58 -11.40 -0.85
N ASN A 87 -1.34 -10.89 0.36
CA ASN A 87 -0.03 -10.41 0.78
C ASN A 87 0.41 -11.16 2.05
N PRO A 88 1.34 -12.10 1.96
CA PRO A 88 1.80 -12.88 3.10
C PRO A 88 2.56 -12.07 4.16
N ASN A 89 2.96 -10.85 3.83
CA ASN A 89 3.74 -9.96 4.72
C ASN A 89 2.89 -8.89 5.42
N GLY A 90 1.59 -8.84 5.20
CA GLY A 90 0.74 -7.80 5.77
C GLY A 90 -0.72 -7.89 5.39
N HIS A 91 -1.34 -6.75 5.13
CA HIS A 91 -2.72 -6.66 4.70
C HIS A 91 -2.86 -7.08 3.23
N ASP A 92 -3.96 -7.74 2.87
CA ASP A 92 -4.25 -8.01 1.46
C ASP A 92 -4.33 -6.69 0.68
N LEU A 93 -3.68 -6.65 -0.48
CA LEU A 93 -3.61 -5.44 -1.32
C LEU A 93 -4.82 -5.36 -2.24
N VAL A 94 -5.50 -4.23 -2.22
CA VAL A 94 -6.69 -3.99 -3.03
C VAL A 94 -6.44 -2.84 -4.00
N MET A 95 -6.24 -3.17 -5.27
CA MET A 95 -6.22 -2.16 -6.32
C MET A 95 -7.63 -1.61 -6.51
N THR A 96 -7.75 -0.28 -6.50
CA THR A 96 -9.03 0.39 -6.61
C THR A 96 -9.06 1.39 -7.76
N GLN A 97 -10.27 1.76 -8.14
CA GLN A 97 -10.54 2.89 -9.01
C GLN A 97 -11.35 3.95 -8.25
N VAL A 98 -11.15 5.21 -8.62
CA VAL A 98 -11.80 6.34 -7.96
C VAL A 98 -13.08 6.74 -8.69
N GLN A 99 -14.16 6.96 -7.92
CA GLN A 99 -15.37 7.59 -8.39
C GLN A 99 -15.68 8.82 -7.52
N ALA A 100 -16.44 9.75 -8.08
CA ALA A 100 -17.04 10.82 -7.31
C ALA A 100 -18.15 10.30 -6.38
N ALA A 101 -18.58 11.09 -5.42
CA ALA A 101 -19.61 10.70 -4.44
C ALA A 101 -20.96 10.33 -5.06
N ASP A 102 -21.25 10.80 -6.26
CA ASP A 102 -22.45 10.49 -7.05
C ASP A 102 -22.29 9.22 -7.93
N HIS A 103 -21.21 8.47 -7.74
CA HIS A 103 -20.83 7.28 -8.49
C HIS A 103 -20.45 7.53 -9.96
N THR A 104 -20.28 8.77 -10.38
CA THR A 104 -19.69 9.05 -11.69
C THR A 104 -18.19 8.78 -11.70
N THR A 105 -17.64 8.42 -12.84
CA THR A 105 -16.20 8.22 -13.01
C THR A 105 -15.44 9.51 -12.66
N HIS A 106 -14.51 9.45 -11.72
CA HIS A 106 -13.71 10.61 -11.37
C HIS A 106 -12.72 10.96 -12.51
N PRO A 107 -12.47 12.26 -12.81
CA PRO A 107 -11.55 12.65 -13.89
C PRO A 107 -10.12 12.10 -13.75
N SER A 108 -9.63 11.81 -12.53
CA SER A 108 -8.33 11.18 -12.28
C SER A 108 -8.34 9.66 -12.45
N ASN A 109 -9.48 9.06 -12.80
CA ASN A 109 -9.60 7.61 -12.99
C ASN A 109 -9.20 7.22 -14.42
N PHE A 110 -7.90 7.20 -14.70
CA PHE A 110 -7.36 6.79 -16.00
C PHE A 110 -7.61 5.31 -16.30
N ARG A 111 -7.83 4.48 -15.28
CA ARG A 111 -8.18 3.07 -15.47
C ARG A 111 -9.51 2.92 -16.20
N ALA A 112 -10.52 3.72 -15.86
CA ALA A 112 -11.80 3.69 -16.54
C ALA A 112 -11.67 4.07 -18.02
N ALA A 113 -10.89 5.12 -18.33
CA ALA A 113 -10.60 5.50 -19.70
C ALA A 113 -9.83 4.41 -20.47
N ALA A 114 -8.85 3.77 -19.83
CA ALA A 114 -8.13 2.67 -20.44
C ALA A 114 -9.04 1.46 -20.72
N ALA A 115 -9.96 1.14 -19.81
CA ALA A 115 -10.88 0.02 -19.97
C ALA A 115 -11.83 0.17 -21.17
N GLU A 116 -12.08 1.39 -21.64
CA GLU A 116 -12.91 1.63 -22.85
C GLU A 116 -12.19 1.26 -24.15
N VAL A 117 -10.85 1.24 -24.16
CA VAL A 117 -10.05 1.05 -25.37
C VAL A 117 -9.22 -0.24 -25.37
N VAL A 118 -8.93 -0.78 -24.18
CA VAL A 118 -8.14 -2.01 -24.04
C VAL A 118 -9.05 -3.23 -24.27
N THR A 119 -8.63 -4.12 -25.16
CA THR A 119 -9.29 -5.40 -25.46
C THR A 119 -8.37 -6.56 -25.15
N ASP A 120 -8.86 -7.79 -25.21
CA ASP A 120 -8.08 -9.01 -24.99
C ASP A 120 -6.93 -9.21 -26.01
N GLU A 121 -6.90 -8.41 -27.07
CA GLU A 121 -5.84 -8.43 -28.09
C GLU A 121 -4.58 -7.63 -27.65
N TRP A 122 -4.69 -6.78 -26.62
CA TRP A 122 -3.58 -5.97 -26.13
C TRP A 122 -2.68 -6.79 -25.21
N TRP A 123 -1.39 -6.72 -25.47
CA TRP A 123 -0.37 -7.33 -24.65
C TRP A 123 0.48 -6.24 -24.01
N PHE A 124 0.64 -6.30 -22.71
CA PHE A 124 1.47 -5.36 -21.92
C PHE A 124 2.57 -6.13 -21.22
N GLY A 125 3.79 -5.59 -21.26
CA GLY A 125 4.90 -6.05 -20.47
C GLY A 125 5.50 -4.87 -19.72
N PHE A 126 5.86 -5.08 -18.47
CA PHE A 126 6.50 -4.08 -17.61
C PHE A 126 7.83 -4.63 -17.13
N GLU A 127 8.88 -3.81 -17.22
CA GLU A 127 10.18 -4.09 -16.63
C GLU A 127 10.39 -3.11 -15.49
N GLN A 128 10.59 -3.65 -14.28
CA GLN A 128 10.84 -2.83 -13.10
C GLN A 128 12.35 -2.70 -12.91
N GLU A 129 12.89 -1.51 -13.19
CA GLU A 129 14.29 -1.19 -13.02
C GLU A 129 14.47 -0.20 -11.87
N PHE A 130 15.39 -0.48 -10.95
CA PHE A 130 15.66 0.36 -9.79
C PHE A 130 17.08 0.19 -9.26
N PHE A 131 17.52 1.18 -8.49
CA PHE A 131 18.72 1.11 -7.67
C PHE A 131 18.35 1.21 -6.19
N PHE A 132 19.01 0.44 -5.35
CA PHE A 132 19.00 0.70 -3.92
C PHE A 132 19.95 1.85 -3.61
N THR A 133 19.50 2.77 -2.79
CA THR A 133 20.29 3.92 -2.34
C THR A 133 20.41 3.94 -0.81
N ASP A 134 21.50 4.49 -0.32
CA ASP A 134 21.61 4.80 1.11
C ASP A 134 20.62 5.91 1.48
N ALA A 135 19.80 5.68 2.50
CA ALA A 135 18.72 6.59 2.89
C ALA A 135 19.19 7.97 3.39
N LYS A 136 20.46 8.10 3.79
CA LYS A 136 21.03 9.35 4.31
C LYS A 136 21.76 10.14 3.25
N THR A 137 22.50 9.45 2.39
CA THR A 137 23.37 10.09 1.39
C THR A 137 22.71 10.17 0.02
N GLY A 138 21.72 9.29 -0.28
CA GLY A 138 21.15 9.14 -1.61
C GLY A 138 22.04 8.41 -2.60
N GLU A 139 23.23 7.99 -2.18
CA GLU A 139 24.20 7.32 -3.05
C GLU A 139 23.75 5.89 -3.37
N PRO A 140 23.96 5.41 -4.60
CA PRO A 140 23.67 4.03 -4.96
C PRO A 140 24.45 3.02 -4.13
N LEU A 141 23.78 1.97 -3.68
CA LEU A 141 24.40 0.85 -2.97
C LEU A 141 25.01 -0.15 -3.95
N GLY A 142 26.01 -0.91 -3.48
CA GLY A 142 26.65 -1.97 -4.25
C GLY A 142 27.93 -1.57 -4.99
N TRP A 143 28.31 -0.30 -4.95
CA TRP A 143 29.56 0.20 -5.50
C TRP A 143 30.45 0.76 -4.40
N GLU A 144 31.69 0.25 -4.28
CA GLU A 144 32.61 0.62 -3.20
C GLU A 144 32.95 2.11 -3.15
N ASP A 145 33.00 2.74 -4.33
CA ASP A 145 33.30 4.16 -4.48
C ASP A 145 32.06 5.06 -4.67
N GLY A 146 30.85 4.48 -4.52
CA GLY A 146 29.57 5.18 -4.72
C GLY A 146 29.28 5.55 -6.19
N THR A 147 30.14 5.15 -7.14
CA THR A 147 29.96 5.46 -8.56
C THR A 147 29.35 4.27 -9.30
N PRO A 148 28.13 4.37 -9.81
CA PRO A 148 27.52 3.32 -10.62
C PRO A 148 28.38 3.05 -11.87
N ARG A 149 28.64 1.76 -12.13
CA ARG A 149 29.35 1.30 -13.30
C ARG A 149 28.36 0.94 -14.40
N GLU A 150 28.89 0.73 -15.60
CA GLU A 150 28.09 0.20 -16.70
C GLU A 150 27.46 -1.14 -16.33
N GLN A 151 26.26 -1.38 -16.85
CA GLN A 151 25.56 -2.66 -16.72
C GLN A 151 26.49 -3.81 -17.19
N GLY A 152 26.50 -4.89 -16.42
CA GLY A 152 27.30 -6.09 -16.76
C GLY A 152 27.72 -6.85 -15.52
N GLU A 153 28.46 -6.24 -14.60
CA GLU A 153 28.97 -6.95 -13.41
C GLU A 153 27.85 -7.48 -12.50
N TYR A 154 26.75 -6.74 -12.38
CA TYR A 154 25.63 -7.07 -11.48
C TYR A 154 24.40 -7.62 -12.21
N TYR A 155 24.37 -7.56 -13.54
CA TYR A 155 23.26 -8.05 -14.34
C TYR A 155 23.07 -9.56 -14.15
N CYS A 156 21.92 -9.94 -13.60
CA CYS A 156 21.60 -11.33 -13.26
C CYS A 156 22.65 -11.99 -12.35
N GLY A 157 23.33 -11.21 -11.52
CA GLY A 157 24.40 -11.66 -10.64
C GLY A 157 23.90 -12.67 -9.59
N VAL A 158 24.75 -13.60 -9.21
CA VAL A 158 24.51 -14.61 -8.18
C VAL A 158 25.65 -14.59 -7.16
N GLY A 159 25.28 -14.73 -5.89
CA GLY A 159 26.24 -14.74 -4.78
C GLY A 159 26.34 -13.39 -4.07
N ALA A 160 26.69 -13.43 -2.79
CA ALA A 160 26.65 -12.26 -1.89
C ALA A 160 27.57 -11.10 -2.33
N SER A 161 28.62 -11.38 -3.09
CA SER A 161 29.53 -10.36 -3.62
C SER A 161 29.04 -9.70 -4.92
N ASN A 162 28.02 -10.27 -5.55
CA ASN A 162 27.53 -9.82 -6.86
C ASN A 162 26.11 -9.29 -6.81
N VAL A 163 25.49 -9.26 -5.64
CA VAL A 163 24.12 -8.77 -5.44
C VAL A 163 24.03 -7.92 -4.17
N VAL A 164 23.26 -6.87 -4.21
CA VAL A 164 22.99 -6.00 -3.08
C VAL A 164 21.48 -5.87 -2.91
N GLY A 165 20.99 -6.01 -1.65
CA GLY A 165 19.57 -5.83 -1.31
C GLY A 165 18.66 -6.94 -1.83
N ARG A 166 19.16 -8.15 -2.05
CA ARG A 166 18.38 -9.28 -2.54
C ARG A 166 17.19 -9.60 -1.64
N GLU A 167 17.41 -9.56 -0.34
CA GLU A 167 16.38 -9.76 0.67
C GLU A 167 15.24 -8.72 0.61
N ILE A 168 15.53 -7.52 0.10
CA ILE A 168 14.52 -6.47 -0.09
C ILE A 168 13.74 -6.72 -1.39
N SER A 169 14.43 -7.13 -2.45
CA SER A 169 13.77 -7.40 -3.74
C SER A 169 12.93 -8.67 -3.72
N ASP A 170 13.26 -9.62 -2.85
CA ASP A 170 12.56 -10.91 -2.74
C ASP A 170 11.38 -10.86 -1.74
N ALA A 171 11.26 -9.77 -0.96
CA ALA A 171 10.19 -9.55 0.01
C ALA A 171 8.94 -8.97 -0.62
#